data_9e1f1e9bb45452c75032f1733bb0e624
#
_entry.id   9e1f1e9bb45452c75032f1733bb0e624
#
_cell.length_a   1.000
_cell.length_b   1.000
_cell.length_c   1.000
_cell.angle_alpha   90.00
_cell.angle_beta   90.00
_cell.angle_gamma   90.00
#
_symmetry.space_group_name_H-M   'P 1'
#
loop_
_entity.id
_entity.type
_entity.pdbx_description
1 polymer ?
#
loop_
_entity_poly.entity_id
_entity_poly.type
_entity_poly.pdbx_seq_one_letter_code
_entity_poly.pdbx_strand_id
1 'polypeptide(L)'
;MKKINQYILGLGLVALSLSTFTSCEEETEPTSYATTKQLQRSSEATEALLSAIPASLNTVWDRSYHFSYSYGSMMKIRDVMTADEALSESDYNQYRQWIQSYYIGRDYLTTQFIWNKFYNMVLTTNNLIGAVNPESATTQQLGFLGVAYAFRAMFYLDMARMYEFLPNEKFPDVKNSDGNVVTNLTCPIVKAGMSKEDARKNPRATREDMKKFIEGDLNNAEQNIDKLTDTRDNTLPDKACVYGLKARLYMWVEDYAKAEEYAKKAIAAAKVTPVTKAVALNPTTGFNTTAPWMWGSNQTADAATVKTGIINWTSWMSNETIFG
;
A
#
# COMPACT_ATOMS: atom_id res chain seq x y z
N MET A 1 57.51 -56.47 14.37
CA MET A 1 57.64 -55.00 14.46
C MET A 1 57.23 -54.26 13.17
N LYS A 2 57.48 -54.73 11.94
CA LYS A 2 57.09 -54.04 10.69
C LYS A 2 55.56 -53.91 10.47
N LYS A 3 54.73 -54.85 10.94
CA LYS A 3 53.27 -54.80 10.72
C LYS A 3 52.54 -53.82 11.66
N ILE A 4 53.07 -53.60 12.90
CA ILE A 4 52.49 -52.66 13.84
C ILE A 4 52.67 -51.22 13.39
N ASN A 5 53.81 -50.89 12.77
CA ASN A 5 54.05 -49.55 12.26
C ASN A 5 53.14 -49.16 11.05
N GLN A 6 52.69 -50.17 10.28
CA GLN A 6 51.74 -49.87 9.16
C GLN A 6 50.33 -49.53 9.63
N TYR A 7 49.88 -50.12 10.75
CA TYR A 7 48.58 -49.80 11.36
C TYR A 7 48.59 -48.44 12.09
N ILE A 8 49.70 -48.06 12.68
CA ILE A 8 49.89 -46.77 13.33
C ILE A 8 49.93 -45.64 12.26
N LEU A 9 50.59 -45.87 11.12
CA LEU A 9 50.56 -44.90 10.00
C LEU A 9 49.18 -44.79 9.37
N GLY A 10 48.43 -45.88 9.23
CA GLY A 10 47.04 -45.87 8.72
C GLY A 10 46.08 -45.17 9.64
N LEU A 11 46.18 -45.35 10.94
CA LEU A 11 45.33 -44.64 11.91
C LEU A 11 45.66 -43.14 12.00
N GLY A 12 46.92 -42.74 11.86
CA GLY A 12 47.34 -41.33 11.78
C GLY A 12 46.82 -40.61 10.56
N LEU A 13 46.76 -41.25 9.39
CA LEU A 13 46.24 -40.68 8.14
C LEU A 13 44.69 -40.55 8.20
N VAL A 14 43.96 -41.47 8.81
CA VAL A 14 42.53 -41.41 9.01
C VAL A 14 42.16 -40.35 10.02
N ALA A 15 42.94 -40.14 11.06
CA ALA A 15 42.72 -39.07 12.04
C ALA A 15 42.98 -37.65 11.47
N LEU A 16 43.94 -37.51 10.54
CA LEU A 16 44.19 -36.23 9.86
C LEU A 16 43.13 -35.91 8.78
N SER A 17 42.47 -36.91 8.18
CA SER A 17 41.41 -36.67 7.20
C SER A 17 40.05 -36.33 7.85
N LEU A 18 39.87 -36.56 9.14
CA LEU A 18 38.64 -36.21 9.87
C LEU A 18 38.63 -34.78 10.46
N SER A 19 39.78 -34.09 10.43
CA SER A 19 39.92 -32.74 10.95
C SER A 19 39.83 -31.63 9.92
N THR A 20 39.57 -31.95 8.67
CA THR A 20 39.52 -30.95 7.54
C THR A 20 38.11 -30.68 7.01
N PHE A 21 37.04 -31.18 7.65
CA PHE A 21 35.67 -30.87 7.29
C PHE A 21 34.97 -29.94 8.27
N THR A 22 35.68 -29.01 8.91
CA THR A 22 35.07 -27.78 9.33
C THR A 22 35.15 -26.79 8.16
N SER A 23 34.46 -27.08 7.07
CA SER A 23 34.06 -26.06 6.14
C SER A 23 33.16 -25.13 6.92
N CYS A 24 33.67 -23.97 7.34
CA CYS A 24 32.81 -22.81 7.51
C CYS A 24 32.11 -22.63 6.17
N GLU A 25 30.87 -23.10 6.04
CA GLU A 25 29.96 -22.52 5.09
C GLU A 25 29.74 -21.08 5.57
N GLU A 26 30.64 -20.17 5.17
CA GLU A 26 30.25 -18.78 5.06
C GLU A 26 29.13 -18.83 4.01
N GLU A 27 27.89 -18.61 4.47
CA GLU A 27 26.77 -18.29 3.60
C GLU A 27 27.25 -17.13 2.72
N THR A 28 27.69 -17.43 1.52
CA THR A 28 28.02 -16.41 0.52
C THR A 28 26.71 -15.69 0.21
N GLU A 29 26.58 -14.49 0.74
CA GLU A 29 25.41 -13.65 0.48
C GLU A 29 25.29 -13.45 -1.05
N PRO A 30 24.10 -13.64 -1.65
CA PRO A 30 23.93 -13.52 -3.07
C PRO A 30 24.31 -12.11 -3.53
N THR A 31 25.21 -12.01 -4.52
CA THR A 31 25.68 -10.73 -5.08
C THR A 31 24.67 -10.08 -6.03
N SER A 32 23.66 -10.81 -6.47
CA SER A 32 22.65 -10.33 -7.44
C SER A 32 21.35 -9.80 -6.80
N TYR A 33 21.12 -10.10 -5.52
CA TYR A 33 19.93 -9.63 -4.78
C TYR A 33 20.34 -9.28 -3.34
N ALA A 34 19.89 -8.13 -2.85
CA ALA A 34 20.11 -7.76 -1.47
C ALA A 34 19.30 -8.66 -0.54
N THR A 35 19.95 -9.28 0.43
CA THR A 35 19.27 -10.05 1.49
C THR A 35 18.59 -9.11 2.49
N THR A 36 17.59 -9.60 3.22
CA THR A 36 16.94 -8.82 4.29
C THR A 36 17.95 -8.29 5.31
N LYS A 37 18.99 -9.08 5.65
CA LYS A 37 20.08 -8.65 6.55
C LYS A 37 20.91 -7.49 5.97
N GLN A 38 21.19 -7.51 4.67
CA GLN A 38 21.90 -6.43 3.98
C GLN A 38 21.04 -5.15 3.96
N LEU A 39 19.74 -5.28 3.66
CA LEU A 39 18.79 -4.16 3.71
C LEU A 39 18.69 -3.54 5.10
N GLN A 40 18.68 -4.34 6.16
CA GLN A 40 18.62 -3.87 7.54
C GLN A 40 19.86 -3.06 7.98
N ARG A 41 21.01 -3.32 7.36
CA ARG A 41 22.29 -2.67 7.70
C ARG A 41 22.55 -1.39 6.90
N SER A 42 21.81 -1.14 5.81
CA SER A 42 22.00 0.03 4.94
C SER A 42 20.88 1.04 5.14
N SER A 43 21.27 2.27 5.52
CA SER A 43 20.34 3.39 5.58
C SER A 43 19.84 3.78 4.19
N GLU A 44 20.71 3.71 3.18
CA GLU A 44 20.39 4.00 1.79
C GLU A 44 19.36 2.99 1.24
N ALA A 45 19.47 1.72 1.61
CA ALA A 45 18.51 0.71 1.19
C ALA A 45 17.12 0.94 1.82
N THR A 46 17.05 1.30 3.11
CA THR A 46 15.78 1.64 3.75
C THR A 46 15.18 2.93 3.22
N GLU A 47 16.00 3.91 2.85
CA GLU A 47 15.59 5.14 2.16
C GLU A 47 15.00 4.86 0.77
N ALA A 48 15.62 3.94 0.01
CA ALA A 48 15.09 3.51 -1.28
C ALA A 48 13.74 2.79 -1.14
N LEU A 49 13.58 1.94 -0.12
CA LEU A 49 12.30 1.29 0.19
C LEU A 49 11.23 2.29 0.60
N LEU A 50 11.58 3.33 1.37
CA LEU A 50 10.67 4.43 1.70
C LEU A 50 10.20 5.14 0.42
N SER A 51 11.14 5.49 -0.46
CA SER A 51 10.85 6.20 -1.72
C SER A 51 9.96 5.39 -2.66
N ALA A 52 10.04 4.06 -2.62
CA ALA A 52 9.21 3.16 -3.41
C ALA A 52 7.72 3.23 -3.02
N ILE A 53 7.38 3.61 -1.77
CA ILE A 53 5.98 3.65 -1.31
C ILE A 53 5.20 4.76 -2.05
N PRO A 54 5.55 6.06 -2.00
CA PRO A 54 4.86 7.08 -2.76
C PRO A 54 5.00 6.87 -4.28
N ALA A 55 6.12 6.32 -4.76
CA ALA A 55 6.26 5.97 -6.17
C ALA A 55 5.25 4.91 -6.63
N SER A 56 4.90 3.95 -5.77
CA SER A 56 3.92 2.92 -6.08
C SER A 56 2.52 3.47 -6.39
N LEU A 57 2.18 4.63 -5.84
CA LEU A 57 0.91 5.31 -6.13
C LEU A 57 0.82 5.76 -7.58
N ASN A 58 1.96 6.01 -8.24
CA ASN A 58 2.04 6.57 -9.59
C ASN A 58 2.37 5.53 -10.66
N THR A 59 2.51 4.24 -10.30
CA THR A 59 2.82 3.18 -11.26
C THR A 59 1.62 2.83 -12.13
N VAL A 60 1.86 2.61 -13.40
CA VAL A 60 0.88 2.11 -14.36
C VAL A 60 0.78 0.61 -14.24
N TRP A 61 -0.44 0.07 -14.28
CA TRP A 61 -0.65 -1.37 -14.33
C TRP A 61 -0.70 -1.89 -15.78
N ASP A 62 -1.48 -1.24 -16.65
CA ASP A 62 -1.55 -1.53 -18.07
C ASP A 62 -1.75 -0.23 -18.86
N ARG A 63 -0.88 0.04 -19.83
CA ARG A 63 -0.91 1.26 -20.63
C ARG A 63 -2.05 1.32 -21.65
N SER A 64 -2.70 0.20 -21.89
CA SER A 64 -3.81 0.11 -22.86
C SER A 64 -5.14 0.62 -22.29
N TYR A 65 -5.22 0.85 -20.98
CA TYR A 65 -6.47 1.25 -20.33
C TYR A 65 -6.32 2.55 -19.56
N HIS A 66 -7.18 3.53 -19.82
CA HIS A 66 -7.16 4.84 -19.17
C HIS A 66 -7.32 4.76 -17.65
N PHE A 67 -8.11 3.82 -17.14
CA PHE A 67 -8.35 3.64 -15.73
C PHE A 67 -7.18 2.96 -14.97
N SER A 68 -6.18 2.44 -15.66
CA SER A 68 -5.10 1.69 -15.02
C SER A 68 -3.89 2.55 -14.64
N TYR A 69 -4.05 3.86 -14.65
CA TYR A 69 -3.00 4.83 -14.37
C TYR A 69 -3.08 5.34 -12.94
N SER A 70 -2.27 4.78 -12.04
CA SER A 70 -2.06 5.30 -10.71
C SER A 70 -3.21 5.14 -9.69
N TYR A 71 -2.93 5.51 -8.46
CA TYR A 71 -3.91 5.57 -7.36
C TYR A 71 -5.02 6.59 -7.63
N GLY A 72 -4.72 7.69 -8.31
CA GLY A 72 -5.72 8.68 -8.73
C GLY A 72 -6.82 8.09 -9.61
N SER A 73 -6.47 7.19 -10.52
CA SER A 73 -7.46 6.45 -11.33
C SER A 73 -8.41 5.62 -10.46
N MET A 74 -7.89 4.97 -9.42
CA MET A 74 -8.74 4.19 -8.50
C MET A 74 -9.69 5.09 -7.70
N MET A 75 -9.27 6.30 -7.33
CA MET A 75 -10.17 7.27 -6.70
C MET A 75 -11.29 7.69 -7.66
N LYS A 76 -10.94 8.02 -8.91
CA LYS A 76 -11.94 8.36 -9.94
C LYS A 76 -12.93 7.21 -10.18
N ILE A 77 -12.46 5.97 -10.25
CA ILE A 77 -13.35 4.81 -10.39
C ILE A 77 -14.39 4.79 -9.26
N ARG A 78 -14.01 5.11 -8.03
CA ARG A 78 -14.94 5.15 -6.89
C ARG A 78 -16.01 6.23 -7.08
N ASP A 79 -15.61 7.42 -7.51
CA ASP A 79 -16.54 8.53 -7.78
C ASP A 79 -17.52 8.18 -8.90
N VAL A 80 -17.03 7.53 -9.96
CA VAL A 80 -17.87 7.02 -11.06
C VAL A 80 -18.87 5.96 -10.59
N MET A 81 -18.45 5.05 -9.71
CA MET A 81 -19.31 3.98 -9.18
C MET A 81 -20.36 4.47 -8.20
N THR A 82 -20.13 5.58 -7.52
CA THR A 82 -21.06 6.19 -6.55
C THR A 82 -21.94 7.27 -7.17
N ALA A 83 -21.80 7.54 -8.46
CA ALA A 83 -22.47 8.62 -9.18
C ALA A 83 -22.09 10.05 -8.72
N ASP A 84 -20.98 10.19 -7.97
CA ASP A 84 -20.39 11.49 -7.65
C ASP A 84 -19.77 12.13 -8.89
N GLU A 85 -19.45 11.33 -9.91
CA GLU A 85 -18.97 11.77 -11.21
C GLU A 85 -19.81 11.19 -12.33
N ALA A 86 -20.37 12.06 -13.19
CA ALA A 86 -21.05 11.67 -14.42
C ALA A 86 -20.03 11.53 -15.54
N LEU A 87 -20.13 10.44 -16.32
CA LEU A 87 -19.29 10.19 -17.47
C LEU A 87 -20.11 10.13 -18.75
N SER A 88 -19.54 10.63 -19.86
CA SER A 88 -20.13 10.43 -21.17
C SER A 88 -19.93 8.99 -21.65
N GLU A 89 -20.85 8.50 -22.47
CA GLU A 89 -20.76 7.18 -23.11
C GLU A 89 -19.86 7.15 -24.35
N SER A 90 -18.93 8.10 -24.52
CA SER A 90 -18.02 8.07 -25.66
C SER A 90 -17.14 6.81 -25.62
N ASP A 91 -16.87 6.25 -26.81
CA ASP A 91 -16.10 5.00 -26.95
C ASP A 91 -14.66 5.11 -26.44
N TYR A 92 -14.12 6.31 -26.39
CA TYR A 92 -12.79 6.58 -25.85
C TYR A 92 -12.73 6.61 -24.33
N ASN A 93 -13.88 6.70 -23.64
CA ASN A 93 -13.93 6.78 -22.20
C ASN A 93 -14.03 5.39 -21.56
N GLN A 94 -12.88 4.78 -21.27
CA GLN A 94 -12.84 3.46 -20.67
C GLN A 94 -13.34 3.42 -19.20
N TYR A 95 -13.49 4.56 -18.53
CA TYR A 95 -14.13 4.65 -17.22
C TYR A 95 -15.61 4.29 -17.25
N ARG A 96 -16.27 4.37 -18.41
CA ARG A 96 -17.66 3.91 -18.58
C ARG A 96 -17.88 2.45 -18.19
N GLN A 97 -16.84 1.63 -18.24
CA GLN A 97 -16.89 0.22 -17.82
C GLN A 97 -17.24 0.04 -16.35
N TRP A 98 -17.09 1.10 -15.56
CA TRP A 98 -17.35 1.12 -14.13
C TRP A 98 -18.76 1.66 -13.78
N ILE A 99 -19.42 2.38 -14.67
CA ILE A 99 -20.80 2.86 -14.49
C ILE A 99 -21.78 1.67 -14.49
N GLN A 100 -21.51 0.70 -15.36
CA GLN A 100 -22.35 -0.48 -15.53
C GLN A 100 -21.60 -1.69 -15.01
N SER A 101 -22.23 -2.48 -14.15
CA SER A 101 -21.65 -3.67 -13.55
C SER A 101 -21.33 -4.81 -14.53
N TYR A 102 -21.54 -4.65 -15.82
CA TYR A 102 -21.28 -5.67 -16.85
C TYR A 102 -19.84 -6.14 -16.90
N TYR A 103 -18.88 -5.24 -16.64
CA TYR A 103 -17.45 -5.53 -16.71
C TYR A 103 -16.82 -5.73 -15.32
N ILE A 104 -17.66 -5.82 -14.29
CA ILE A 104 -17.22 -6.09 -12.91
C ILE A 104 -17.59 -7.53 -12.61
N GLY A 105 -16.59 -8.39 -12.47
CA GLY A 105 -16.79 -9.78 -12.18
C GLY A 105 -15.49 -10.59 -12.26
N ARG A 106 -15.59 -11.86 -11.97
CA ARG A 106 -14.48 -12.79 -11.81
C ARG A 106 -13.53 -12.82 -13.02
N ASP A 107 -14.06 -12.74 -14.23
CA ASP A 107 -13.30 -12.97 -15.46
C ASP A 107 -12.87 -11.66 -16.15
N TYR A 108 -13.10 -10.52 -15.52
CA TYR A 108 -12.80 -9.22 -16.12
C TYR A 108 -11.54 -8.57 -15.57
N LEU A 109 -10.78 -7.99 -16.49
CA LEU A 109 -9.54 -7.26 -16.21
C LEU A 109 -9.76 -6.07 -15.25
N THR A 110 -10.91 -5.39 -15.38
CA THR A 110 -11.32 -4.31 -14.50
C THR A 110 -11.30 -4.70 -13.03
N THR A 111 -11.84 -5.88 -12.71
CA THR A 111 -11.83 -6.40 -11.33
C THR A 111 -10.42 -6.74 -10.86
N GLN A 112 -9.60 -7.34 -11.74
CA GLN A 112 -8.22 -7.70 -11.40
C GLN A 112 -7.32 -6.48 -11.17
N PHE A 113 -7.54 -5.39 -11.90
CA PHE A 113 -6.71 -4.20 -11.84
C PHE A 113 -6.64 -3.65 -10.40
N ILE A 114 -7.77 -3.32 -9.80
CA ILE A 114 -7.80 -2.70 -8.47
C ILE A 114 -7.18 -3.63 -7.43
N TRP A 115 -7.55 -4.91 -7.45
CA TRP A 115 -7.01 -5.92 -6.56
C TRP A 115 -5.50 -6.02 -6.63
N ASN A 116 -4.96 -6.21 -7.83
CA ASN A 116 -3.52 -6.36 -8.04
C ASN A 116 -2.76 -5.08 -7.67
N LYS A 117 -3.32 -3.92 -8.00
CA LYS A 117 -2.70 -2.62 -7.71
C LYS A 117 -2.58 -2.39 -6.22
N PHE A 118 -3.64 -2.61 -5.44
CA PHE A 118 -3.59 -2.47 -4.00
C PHE A 118 -2.60 -3.46 -3.36
N TYR A 119 -2.61 -4.73 -3.75
CA TYR A 119 -1.66 -5.68 -3.18
C TYR A 119 -0.20 -5.41 -3.56
N ASN A 120 0.06 -4.82 -4.71
CA ASN A 120 1.40 -4.33 -5.05
C ASN A 120 1.82 -3.17 -4.13
N MET A 121 0.92 -2.23 -3.84
CA MET A 121 1.18 -1.16 -2.88
C MET A 121 1.38 -1.69 -1.45
N VAL A 122 0.58 -2.66 -1.02
CA VAL A 122 0.77 -3.38 0.25
C VAL A 122 2.12 -4.08 0.30
N LEU A 123 2.53 -4.77 -0.78
CA LEU A 123 3.85 -5.41 -0.86
C LEU A 123 4.98 -4.39 -0.68
N THR A 124 4.87 -3.22 -1.30
CA THR A 124 5.86 -2.16 -1.17
C THR A 124 6.01 -1.70 0.29
N THR A 125 4.90 -1.52 1.01
CA THR A 125 4.95 -1.19 2.45
C THR A 125 5.51 -2.34 3.29
N ASN A 126 5.11 -3.58 2.99
CA ASN A 126 5.61 -4.77 3.68
C ASN A 126 7.12 -4.98 3.51
N ASN A 127 7.68 -4.60 2.35
CA ASN A 127 9.13 -4.67 2.12
C ASN A 127 9.89 -3.76 3.08
N LEU A 128 9.44 -2.53 3.30
CA LEU A 128 10.07 -1.63 4.27
C LEU A 128 9.85 -2.12 5.71
N ILE A 129 8.63 -2.54 6.06
CA ILE A 129 8.32 -3.04 7.41
C ILE A 129 9.17 -4.29 7.74
N GLY A 130 9.34 -5.19 6.77
CA GLY A 130 10.17 -6.38 6.96
C GLY A 130 11.68 -6.11 6.96
N ALA A 131 12.13 -5.00 6.35
CA ALA A 131 13.53 -4.63 6.29
C ALA A 131 14.04 -3.92 7.55
N VAL A 132 13.17 -3.33 8.37
CA VAL A 132 13.56 -2.58 9.56
C VAL A 132 13.25 -3.38 10.82
N ASN A 133 14.29 -3.69 11.62
CA ASN A 133 14.10 -4.25 12.96
C ASN A 133 13.95 -3.11 13.97
N PRO A 134 12.79 -2.92 14.61
CA PRO A 134 12.55 -1.82 15.55
C PRO A 134 13.51 -1.76 16.73
N GLU A 135 14.04 -2.92 17.19
CA GLU A 135 14.92 -3.00 18.35
C GLU A 135 16.33 -2.42 18.09
N SER A 136 16.76 -2.44 16.81
CA SER A 136 18.10 -1.95 16.39
C SER A 136 18.04 -0.78 15.42
N ALA A 137 16.83 -0.31 15.08
CA ALA A 137 16.62 0.75 14.12
C ALA A 137 17.11 2.12 14.63
N THR A 138 17.65 2.92 13.73
CA THR A 138 17.90 4.33 13.98
C THR A 138 16.58 5.11 14.16
N THR A 139 16.66 6.29 14.76
CA THR A 139 15.49 7.18 14.88
C THR A 139 14.85 7.46 13.51
N GLN A 140 15.64 7.68 12.48
CA GLN A 140 15.17 7.92 11.12
C GLN A 140 14.45 6.70 10.55
N GLN A 141 15.00 5.50 10.70
CA GLN A 141 14.36 4.25 10.26
C GLN A 141 13.03 3.98 10.99
N LEU A 142 12.93 4.35 12.27
CA LEU A 142 11.67 4.30 12.99
C LEU A 142 10.64 5.28 12.39
N GLY A 143 11.07 6.48 11.95
CA GLY A 143 10.21 7.40 11.19
C GLY A 143 9.72 6.79 9.88
N PHE A 144 10.58 6.09 9.15
CA PHE A 144 10.23 5.36 7.92
C PHE A 144 9.21 4.25 8.18
N LEU A 145 9.35 3.52 9.29
CA LEU A 145 8.33 2.55 9.73
C LEU A 145 6.99 3.23 9.97
N GLY A 146 6.97 4.39 10.62
CA GLY A 146 5.74 5.17 10.83
C GLY A 146 5.03 5.48 9.51
N VAL A 147 5.79 5.89 8.48
CA VAL A 147 5.26 6.12 7.13
C VAL A 147 4.71 4.84 6.50
N ALA A 148 5.46 3.74 6.55
CA ALA A 148 5.05 2.47 5.96
C ALA A 148 3.75 1.94 6.59
N TYR A 149 3.63 2.02 7.92
CA TYR A 149 2.41 1.63 8.62
C TYR A 149 1.22 2.54 8.27
N ALA A 150 1.42 3.86 8.15
CA ALA A 150 0.36 4.79 7.75
C ALA A 150 -0.17 4.47 6.34
N PHE A 151 0.72 4.25 5.36
CA PHE A 151 0.32 3.88 4.01
C PHE A 151 -0.35 2.50 3.95
N ARG A 152 0.18 1.51 4.67
CA ARG A 152 -0.43 0.18 4.69
C ARG A 152 -1.84 0.22 5.28
N ALA A 153 -2.03 0.97 6.36
CA ALA A 153 -3.34 1.23 6.94
C ALA A 153 -4.30 1.90 5.95
N MET A 154 -3.84 2.91 5.20
CA MET A 154 -4.62 3.58 4.17
C MET A 154 -5.06 2.60 3.07
N PHE A 155 -4.15 1.78 2.56
CA PHE A 155 -4.46 0.81 1.51
C PHE A 155 -5.47 -0.23 1.98
N TYR A 156 -5.29 -0.78 3.17
CA TYR A 156 -6.25 -1.74 3.72
C TYR A 156 -7.60 -1.13 4.06
N LEU A 157 -7.64 0.11 4.52
CA LEU A 157 -8.91 0.81 4.77
C LEU A 157 -9.69 1.05 3.48
N ASP A 158 -9.00 1.43 2.40
CA ASP A 158 -9.65 1.58 1.09
C ASP A 158 -10.11 0.23 0.54
N MET A 159 -9.26 -0.81 0.59
CA MET A 159 -9.65 -2.17 0.18
C MET A 159 -10.82 -2.72 0.99
N ALA A 160 -10.80 -2.54 2.31
CA ALA A 160 -11.88 -3.02 3.18
C ALA A 160 -13.21 -2.42 2.75
N ARG A 161 -13.26 -1.11 2.55
CA ARG A 161 -14.47 -0.38 2.13
C ARG A 161 -14.94 -0.76 0.70
N MET A 162 -14.01 -1.12 -0.19
CA MET A 162 -14.35 -1.53 -1.56
C MET A 162 -14.81 -2.97 -1.66
N TYR A 163 -14.29 -3.86 -0.83
CA TYR A 163 -14.49 -5.30 -0.97
C TYR A 163 -15.36 -5.91 0.14
N GLU A 164 -15.80 -5.12 1.10
CA GLU A 164 -16.71 -5.59 2.14
C GLU A 164 -18.10 -5.82 1.57
N PHE A 165 -18.67 -6.99 1.88
CA PHE A 165 -20.05 -7.28 1.58
C PHE A 165 -20.93 -6.85 2.76
N LEU A 166 -21.62 -5.73 2.59
CA LEU A 166 -22.56 -5.24 3.58
C LEU A 166 -23.95 -5.85 3.38
N PRO A 167 -24.60 -6.32 4.45
CA PRO A 167 -25.98 -6.76 4.38
C PRO A 167 -26.91 -5.57 4.09
N ASN A 168 -28.05 -5.84 3.52
CA ASN A 168 -29.15 -4.90 3.38
C ASN A 168 -30.49 -5.59 3.68
N GLU A 169 -31.57 -4.83 3.73
CA GLU A 169 -32.89 -5.36 4.08
C GLU A 169 -33.33 -6.52 3.18
N LYS A 170 -32.98 -6.47 1.91
CA LYS A 170 -33.34 -7.51 0.93
C LYS A 170 -32.42 -8.73 0.99
N PHE A 171 -31.16 -8.52 1.33
CA PHE A 171 -30.12 -9.55 1.40
C PHE A 171 -29.38 -9.44 2.75
N PRO A 172 -29.99 -9.96 3.83
CA PRO A 172 -29.35 -9.92 5.16
C PRO A 172 -28.09 -10.80 5.21
N ASP A 173 -28.05 -11.88 4.43
CA ASP A 173 -26.90 -12.76 4.25
C ASP A 173 -26.44 -12.71 2.79
N VAL A 174 -25.30 -12.06 2.54
CA VAL A 174 -24.68 -12.12 1.23
C VAL A 174 -23.93 -13.44 1.08
N LYS A 175 -24.22 -14.19 0.01
CA LYS A 175 -23.58 -15.47 -0.29
C LYS A 175 -22.79 -15.40 -1.59
N ASN A 176 -21.66 -16.11 -1.63
CA ASN A 176 -20.91 -16.30 -2.87
C ASN A 176 -21.57 -17.37 -3.77
N SER A 177 -20.98 -17.63 -4.95
CA SER A 177 -21.46 -18.64 -5.91
C SER A 177 -21.52 -20.06 -5.33
N ASP A 178 -20.74 -20.36 -4.32
CA ASP A 178 -20.67 -21.67 -3.68
C ASP A 178 -21.64 -21.80 -2.48
N GLY A 179 -22.44 -20.76 -2.23
CA GLY A 179 -23.41 -20.70 -1.14
C GLY A 179 -22.84 -20.32 0.23
N ASN A 180 -21.55 -20.02 0.33
CA ASN A 180 -20.93 -19.60 1.59
C ASN A 180 -21.30 -18.15 1.93
N VAL A 181 -21.63 -17.91 3.19
CA VAL A 181 -21.88 -16.54 3.69
C VAL A 181 -20.59 -15.74 3.66
N VAL A 182 -20.64 -14.58 3.01
CA VAL A 182 -19.50 -13.66 2.85
C VAL A 182 -19.77 -12.28 3.47
N THR A 183 -20.88 -12.13 4.14
CA THR A 183 -21.26 -10.91 4.86
C THR A 183 -20.16 -10.50 5.84
N ASN A 184 -19.80 -9.21 5.88
CA ASN A 184 -18.75 -8.66 6.72
C ASN A 184 -17.33 -9.22 6.46
N LEU A 185 -17.10 -9.92 5.34
CA LEU A 185 -15.76 -10.28 4.91
C LEU A 185 -15.18 -9.16 4.04
N THR A 186 -13.95 -8.76 4.36
CA THR A 186 -13.21 -7.71 3.64
C THR A 186 -12.27 -8.32 2.61
N CYS A 187 -10.97 -8.20 2.78
CA CYS A 187 -9.95 -8.78 1.92
C CYS A 187 -8.89 -9.52 2.77
N PRO A 188 -8.07 -10.41 2.19
CA PRO A 188 -6.99 -11.08 2.91
C PRO A 188 -5.96 -10.10 3.47
N ILE A 189 -5.50 -10.33 4.69
CA ILE A 189 -4.43 -9.54 5.33
C ILE A 189 -3.08 -10.19 5.02
N VAL A 190 -2.26 -9.55 4.18
CA VAL A 190 -0.89 -9.98 3.87
C VAL A 190 0.10 -9.15 4.68
N LYS A 191 0.86 -9.83 5.54
CA LYS A 191 1.84 -9.21 6.44
C LYS A 191 3.26 -9.29 5.87
N ALA A 192 4.14 -8.44 6.38
CA ALA A 192 5.57 -8.55 6.12
C ALA A 192 6.07 -9.95 6.55
N GLY A 193 6.95 -10.55 5.75
CA GLY A 193 7.50 -11.89 6.01
C GLY A 193 6.57 -13.06 5.73
N MET A 194 5.31 -12.83 5.32
CA MET A 194 4.41 -13.91 4.92
C MET A 194 4.92 -14.61 3.66
N SER A 195 4.96 -15.94 3.69
CA SER A 195 5.39 -16.72 2.53
C SER A 195 4.36 -16.65 1.39
N LYS A 196 4.83 -16.91 0.17
CA LYS A 196 3.96 -16.97 -1.02
C LYS A 196 2.88 -18.05 -0.90
N GLU A 197 3.22 -19.15 -0.22
CA GLU A 197 2.28 -20.25 0.02
C GLU A 197 1.20 -19.86 1.02
N ASP A 198 1.58 -19.24 2.14
CA ASP A 198 0.63 -18.76 3.14
C ASP A 198 -0.29 -17.67 2.57
N ALA A 199 0.27 -16.76 1.75
CA ALA A 199 -0.52 -15.72 1.10
C ALA A 199 -1.58 -16.29 0.14
N ARG A 200 -1.32 -17.42 -0.51
CA ARG A 200 -2.29 -18.09 -1.40
C ARG A 200 -3.42 -18.80 -0.64
N LYS A 201 -3.16 -19.22 0.58
CA LYS A 201 -4.14 -19.91 1.46
C LYS A 201 -4.82 -18.94 2.43
N ASN A 202 -4.49 -17.67 2.38
CA ASN A 202 -4.96 -16.65 3.30
C ASN A 202 -6.43 -16.28 3.01
N PRO A 203 -7.37 -16.58 3.90
CA PRO A 203 -8.77 -16.26 3.70
C PRO A 203 -9.03 -14.76 3.81
N ARG A 204 -10.19 -14.32 3.36
CA ARG A 204 -10.67 -12.97 3.59
C ARG A 204 -10.84 -12.72 5.09
N ALA A 205 -10.33 -11.60 5.58
CA ALA A 205 -10.47 -11.21 6.97
C ALA A 205 -11.89 -10.71 7.26
N THR A 206 -12.35 -10.96 8.47
CA THR A 206 -13.58 -10.34 8.97
C THR A 206 -13.42 -8.82 9.10
N ARG A 207 -14.51 -8.08 9.12
CA ARG A 207 -14.51 -6.63 9.41
C ARG A 207 -13.79 -6.31 10.72
N GLU A 208 -14.02 -7.12 11.75
CA GLU A 208 -13.41 -6.92 13.06
C GLU A 208 -11.88 -7.18 13.05
N ASP A 209 -11.42 -8.25 12.39
CA ASP A 209 -9.99 -8.54 12.28
C ASP A 209 -9.27 -7.49 11.42
N MET A 210 -9.92 -7.03 10.35
CA MET A 210 -9.38 -5.96 9.52
C MET A 210 -9.31 -4.65 10.30
N LYS A 211 -10.34 -4.28 11.06
CA LYS A 211 -10.31 -3.12 11.97
C LYS A 211 -9.14 -3.18 12.92
N LYS A 212 -8.96 -4.31 13.63
CA LYS A 212 -7.84 -4.51 14.57
C LYS A 212 -6.49 -4.38 13.90
N PHE A 213 -6.37 -4.92 12.69
CA PHE A 213 -5.12 -4.84 11.93
C PHE A 213 -4.79 -3.40 11.53
N ILE A 214 -5.74 -2.68 10.95
CA ILE A 214 -5.57 -1.27 10.56
C ILE A 214 -5.31 -0.39 11.79
N GLU A 215 -6.04 -0.60 12.88
CA GLU A 215 -5.84 0.12 14.14
C GLU A 215 -4.44 -0.10 14.71
N GLY A 216 -3.94 -1.35 14.65
CA GLY A 216 -2.58 -1.69 15.04
C GLY A 216 -1.53 -0.97 14.20
N ASP A 217 -1.69 -0.93 12.89
CA ASP A 217 -0.81 -0.18 11.99
C ASP A 217 -0.85 1.33 12.30
N LEU A 218 -2.02 1.91 12.49
CA LEU A 218 -2.14 3.33 12.82
C LEU A 218 -1.58 3.68 14.20
N ASN A 219 -1.62 2.77 15.16
CA ASN A 219 -0.98 2.95 16.46
C ASN A 219 0.55 2.92 16.32
N ASN A 220 1.10 1.98 15.54
CA ASN A 220 2.53 1.95 15.22
C ASN A 220 2.98 3.19 14.45
N ALA A 221 2.16 3.68 13.50
CA ALA A 221 2.41 4.92 12.79
C ALA A 221 2.44 6.10 13.75
N GLU A 222 1.46 6.25 14.61
CA GLU A 222 1.37 7.36 15.59
C GLU A 222 2.58 7.44 16.52
N GLN A 223 3.12 6.27 16.96
CA GLN A 223 4.28 6.20 17.84
C GLN A 223 5.60 6.59 17.15
N ASN A 224 5.67 6.43 15.84
CA ASN A 224 6.94 6.52 15.12
C ASN A 224 6.99 7.70 14.13
N ILE A 225 5.87 8.22 13.66
CA ILE A 225 5.83 9.20 12.56
C ILE A 225 6.52 10.52 12.90
N ASP A 226 6.51 10.96 14.17
CA ASP A 226 7.20 12.18 14.60
C ASP A 226 8.73 12.08 14.54
N LYS A 227 9.26 10.87 14.36
CA LYS A 227 10.69 10.64 14.12
C LYS A 227 11.10 10.92 12.67
N LEU A 228 10.12 11.08 11.79
CA LEU A 228 10.34 11.54 10.42
C LEU A 228 10.63 13.05 10.44
N THR A 229 11.78 13.45 9.94
CA THR A 229 12.22 14.87 9.94
C THR A 229 11.79 15.62 8.69
N ASP A 230 11.45 14.93 7.61
CA ASP A 230 11.08 15.50 6.31
C ASP A 230 9.89 14.76 5.70
N THR A 231 8.81 15.48 5.41
CA THR A 231 7.61 14.96 4.75
C THR A 231 7.70 15.03 3.21
N ARG A 232 8.81 15.46 2.67
CA ARG A 232 9.08 15.57 1.23
C ARG A 232 7.95 16.31 0.51
N ASP A 233 7.77 17.58 0.85
CA ASP A 233 6.70 18.42 0.28
C ASP A 233 5.30 17.80 0.41
N ASN A 234 5.00 17.23 1.58
CA ASN A 234 3.73 16.56 1.90
C ASN A 234 3.41 15.32 1.04
N THR A 235 4.40 14.71 0.41
CA THR A 235 4.21 13.41 -0.25
C THR A 235 4.32 12.22 0.71
N LEU A 236 4.89 12.43 1.89
CA LEU A 236 4.87 11.48 3.00
C LEU A 236 3.90 11.98 4.09
N PRO A 237 3.16 11.08 4.73
CA PRO A 237 2.23 11.45 5.79
C PRO A 237 2.97 11.94 7.04
N ASP A 238 2.35 12.87 7.75
CA ASP A 238 2.73 13.30 9.09
C ASP A 238 1.71 12.79 10.13
N LYS A 239 1.86 13.24 11.37
CA LYS A 239 0.95 12.86 12.47
C LYS A 239 -0.49 13.30 12.25
N ALA A 240 -0.70 14.44 11.62
CA ALA A 240 -2.05 14.91 11.30
C ALA A 240 -2.73 13.95 10.30
N CYS A 241 -1.97 13.45 9.31
CA CYS A 241 -2.46 12.42 8.38
C CYS A 241 -2.80 11.11 9.08
N VAL A 242 -2.00 10.68 10.05
CA VAL A 242 -2.28 9.46 10.85
C VAL A 242 -3.59 9.64 11.64
N TYR A 243 -3.81 10.79 12.25
CA TYR A 243 -5.07 11.08 12.93
C TYR A 243 -6.25 11.12 11.96
N GLY A 244 -6.08 11.70 10.78
CA GLY A 244 -7.09 11.67 9.71
C GLY A 244 -7.45 10.24 9.28
N LEU A 245 -6.47 9.36 9.16
CA LEU A 245 -6.71 7.94 8.86
C LEU A 245 -7.42 7.22 10.01
N LYS A 246 -7.11 7.52 11.27
CA LYS A 246 -7.84 6.99 12.43
C LYS A 246 -9.29 7.49 12.43
N ALA A 247 -9.54 8.75 12.14
CA ALA A 247 -10.90 9.26 12.00
C ALA A 247 -11.68 8.50 10.90
N ARG A 248 -11.06 8.27 9.75
CA ARG A 248 -11.66 7.46 8.65
C ARG A 248 -11.90 6.01 9.05
N LEU A 249 -10.98 5.39 9.81
CA LEU A 249 -11.17 4.04 10.34
C LEU A 249 -12.40 3.96 11.24
N TYR A 250 -12.52 4.89 12.19
CA TYR A 250 -13.63 4.89 13.14
C TYR A 250 -14.95 5.27 12.47
N MET A 251 -14.95 6.11 11.43
CA MET A 251 -16.12 6.33 10.55
C MET A 251 -16.56 5.02 9.88
N TRP A 252 -15.62 4.24 9.34
CA TRP A 252 -15.94 2.98 8.69
C TRP A 252 -16.59 1.97 9.64
N VAL A 253 -16.13 1.90 10.89
CA VAL A 253 -16.69 0.98 11.90
C VAL A 253 -17.80 1.58 12.75
N GLU A 254 -18.28 2.78 12.38
CA GLU A 254 -19.42 3.48 13.00
C GLU A 254 -19.18 3.90 14.48
N ASP A 255 -17.92 3.96 14.92
CA ASP A 255 -17.53 4.57 16.19
C ASP A 255 -17.39 6.09 16.01
N TYR A 256 -18.52 6.77 15.87
CA TYR A 256 -18.55 8.20 15.54
C TYR A 256 -17.92 9.08 16.62
N ALA A 257 -17.96 8.65 17.88
CA ALA A 257 -17.31 9.40 18.96
C ALA A 257 -15.79 9.44 18.79
N LYS A 258 -15.17 8.31 18.50
CA LYS A 258 -13.74 8.28 18.19
C LYS A 258 -13.41 8.93 16.85
N ALA A 259 -14.28 8.81 15.86
CA ALA A 259 -14.10 9.47 14.59
C ALA A 259 -14.03 11.00 14.77
N GLU A 260 -14.94 11.59 15.55
CA GLU A 260 -14.91 13.00 15.88
C GLU A 260 -13.65 13.40 16.68
N GLU A 261 -13.28 12.60 17.69
CA GLU A 261 -12.06 12.84 18.49
C GLU A 261 -10.82 12.93 17.59
N TYR A 262 -10.62 11.93 16.73
CA TYR A 262 -9.45 11.90 15.87
C TYR A 262 -9.50 12.91 14.73
N ALA A 263 -10.68 13.28 14.23
CA ALA A 263 -10.81 14.38 13.28
C ALA A 263 -10.38 15.71 13.91
N LYS A 264 -10.80 16.00 15.14
CA LYS A 264 -10.33 17.19 15.89
C LYS A 264 -8.83 17.18 16.11
N LYS A 265 -8.25 16.04 16.47
CA LYS A 265 -6.79 15.89 16.60
C LYS A 265 -6.07 16.13 15.27
N ALA A 266 -6.61 15.62 14.16
CA ALA A 266 -6.04 15.83 12.83
C ALA A 266 -6.03 17.32 12.45
N ILE A 267 -7.14 18.01 12.65
CA ILE A 267 -7.26 19.45 12.37
C ILE A 267 -6.29 20.26 13.25
N ALA A 268 -6.21 19.94 14.54
CA ALA A 268 -5.31 20.64 15.46
C ALA A 268 -3.83 20.42 15.17
N ALA A 269 -3.47 19.24 14.65
CA ALA A 269 -2.08 18.90 14.31
C ALA A 269 -1.69 19.33 12.89
N ALA A 270 -2.66 19.65 12.02
CA ALA A 270 -2.41 20.02 10.64
C ALA A 270 -1.58 21.30 10.53
N LYS A 271 -0.56 21.26 9.67
CA LYS A 271 0.29 22.42 9.36
C LYS A 271 -0.28 23.32 8.26
N VAL A 272 -1.40 22.89 7.67
CA VAL A 272 -2.10 23.58 6.59
C VAL A 272 -3.52 23.93 7.02
N THR A 273 -4.08 24.97 6.43
CA THR A 273 -5.48 25.38 6.64
C THR A 273 -6.28 25.09 5.37
N PRO A 274 -7.62 24.92 5.47
CA PRO A 274 -8.46 24.77 4.31
C PRO A 274 -8.23 25.91 3.31
N VAL A 275 -8.05 25.57 2.04
CA VAL A 275 -7.82 26.56 0.98
C VAL A 275 -9.09 27.38 0.72
N THR A 276 -8.91 28.65 0.36
CA THR A 276 -10.03 29.48 -0.06
C THR A 276 -10.55 29.04 -1.44
N LYS A 277 -11.80 29.39 -1.76
CA LYS A 277 -12.38 29.14 -3.10
C LYS A 277 -11.50 29.69 -4.21
N ALA A 278 -10.94 30.87 -4.04
CA ALA A 278 -10.06 31.48 -5.03
C ALA A 278 -8.80 30.67 -5.29
N VAL A 279 -8.18 30.12 -4.24
CA VAL A 279 -7.01 29.22 -4.37
C VAL A 279 -7.41 27.90 -5.02
N ALA A 280 -8.51 27.29 -4.59
CA ALA A 280 -8.96 26.00 -5.13
C ALA A 280 -9.29 26.08 -6.63
N LEU A 281 -9.86 27.20 -7.09
CA LEU A 281 -10.20 27.41 -8.51
C LEU A 281 -9.03 27.94 -9.35
N ASN A 282 -7.91 28.25 -8.75
CA ASN A 282 -6.74 28.74 -9.48
C ASN A 282 -6.00 27.54 -10.13
N PRO A 283 -5.93 27.43 -11.46
CA PRO A 283 -5.30 26.31 -12.14
C PRO A 283 -3.80 26.19 -11.89
N THR A 284 -3.16 27.28 -11.42
CA THR A 284 -1.72 27.30 -11.14
C THR A 284 -1.39 26.88 -9.70
N THR A 285 -2.27 27.17 -8.74
CA THR A 285 -1.96 27.01 -7.29
C THR A 285 -2.91 26.05 -6.56
N GLY A 286 -4.04 25.68 -7.14
CA GLY A 286 -5.07 24.88 -6.46
C GLY A 286 -4.66 23.43 -6.27
N PHE A 287 -4.95 22.59 -7.27
CA PHE A 287 -4.69 21.15 -7.21
C PHE A 287 -3.32 20.73 -7.74
N ASN A 288 -2.54 21.65 -8.28
CA ASN A 288 -1.31 21.34 -9.01
C ASN A 288 -0.06 21.26 -8.12
N THR A 289 -0.17 21.54 -6.83
CA THR A 289 0.94 21.46 -5.87
C THR A 289 0.50 20.74 -4.61
N THR A 290 1.44 20.14 -3.88
CA THR A 290 1.15 19.48 -2.59
C THR A 290 1.10 20.45 -1.42
N ALA A 291 1.63 21.66 -1.57
CA ALA A 291 1.78 22.64 -0.49
C ALA A 291 0.50 22.97 0.32
N PRO A 292 -0.69 23.13 -0.30
CA PRO A 292 -1.91 23.41 0.43
C PRO A 292 -2.60 22.18 1.05
N TRP A 293 -2.04 20.98 0.86
CA TRP A 293 -2.64 19.74 1.30
C TRP A 293 -1.89 19.15 2.49
N MET A 294 -2.61 18.45 3.36
CA MET A 294 -1.98 17.67 4.44
C MET A 294 -1.11 16.54 3.86
N TRP A 295 -1.52 15.98 2.76
CA TRP A 295 -0.82 14.95 2.01
C TRP A 295 -1.26 14.99 0.55
N GLY A 296 -0.36 14.67 -0.35
CA GLY A 296 -0.64 14.58 -1.78
C GLY A 296 0.32 13.64 -2.51
N SER A 297 -0.14 13.07 -3.61
CA SER A 297 0.71 12.32 -4.53
C SER A 297 1.18 13.26 -5.64
N ASN A 298 2.50 13.40 -5.79
CA ASN A 298 3.09 14.25 -6.81
C ASN A 298 3.46 13.40 -8.03
N GLN A 299 2.97 13.81 -9.21
CA GLN A 299 3.33 13.19 -10.48
C GLN A 299 4.17 14.16 -11.30
N THR A 300 5.34 13.72 -11.76
CA THR A 300 6.18 14.55 -12.63
C THR A 300 5.55 14.70 -14.01
N ALA A 301 5.70 15.88 -14.63
CA ALA A 301 5.16 16.18 -15.95
C ALA A 301 5.63 15.22 -17.06
N ASP A 302 6.80 14.62 -16.89
CA ASP A 302 7.37 13.66 -17.85
C ASP A 302 6.92 12.22 -17.64
N ALA A 303 6.22 11.92 -16.55
CA ALA A 303 5.70 10.59 -16.34
C ALA A 303 4.71 10.22 -17.47
N ALA A 304 4.87 9.03 -18.03
CA ALA A 304 3.92 8.49 -19.02
C ALA A 304 2.48 8.47 -18.47
N THR A 305 2.34 8.36 -17.15
CA THR A 305 1.08 8.48 -16.42
C THR A 305 0.41 9.83 -16.56
N VAL A 306 1.17 10.93 -16.68
CA VAL A 306 0.61 12.28 -16.89
C VAL A 306 0.23 12.49 -18.35
N LYS A 307 1.07 12.03 -19.30
CA LYS A 307 0.83 12.24 -20.73
C LYS A 307 -0.36 11.47 -21.30
N THR A 308 -0.60 10.28 -20.76
CA THR A 308 -1.67 9.37 -21.26
C THR A 308 -2.63 8.91 -20.16
N GLY A 309 -2.43 9.40 -18.95
CA GLY A 309 -3.21 9.00 -17.79
C GLY A 309 -4.44 9.84 -17.55
N ILE A 310 -5.03 9.60 -16.41
CA ILE A 310 -6.30 10.17 -15.96
C ILE A 310 -6.37 11.70 -16.05
N ILE A 311 -5.29 12.42 -15.71
CA ILE A 311 -5.30 13.88 -15.67
C ILE A 311 -5.52 14.43 -17.07
N ASN A 312 -4.82 13.89 -18.07
CA ASN A 312 -4.90 14.38 -19.45
C ASN A 312 -6.25 14.04 -20.09
N TRP A 313 -6.64 12.78 -20.02
CA TRP A 313 -7.91 12.33 -20.62
C TRP A 313 -9.13 12.84 -19.86
N THR A 314 -9.06 12.91 -18.55
CA THR A 314 -10.17 13.41 -17.73
C THR A 314 -10.37 14.91 -17.91
N SER A 315 -9.30 15.71 -17.96
CA SER A 315 -9.39 17.13 -18.21
C SER A 315 -9.98 17.43 -19.59
N TRP A 316 -9.55 16.67 -20.61
CA TRP A 316 -10.07 16.81 -21.95
C TRP A 316 -11.56 16.45 -22.03
N MET A 317 -11.97 15.33 -21.48
CA MET A 317 -13.37 14.90 -21.47
C MET A 317 -14.25 15.78 -20.60
N SER A 318 -13.76 16.28 -19.48
CA SER A 318 -14.50 17.21 -18.63
C SER A 318 -14.76 18.54 -19.34
N ASN A 319 -13.79 19.04 -20.10
CA ASN A 319 -13.95 20.28 -20.84
C ASN A 319 -14.99 20.16 -21.97
N GLU A 320 -15.08 19.00 -22.64
CA GLU A 320 -16.01 18.82 -23.74
C GLU A 320 -17.40 18.34 -23.32
N THR A 321 -17.53 17.63 -22.22
CA THR A 321 -18.80 16.96 -21.87
C THR A 321 -19.55 17.59 -20.71
N ILE A 322 -18.87 18.30 -19.79
CA ILE A 322 -19.50 18.91 -18.62
C ILE A 322 -19.63 20.42 -18.74
N PHE A 323 -18.76 21.07 -19.52
CA PHE A 323 -18.69 22.53 -19.65
C PHE A 323 -18.85 23.04 -21.09
N GLY A 324 -19.18 22.13 -22.00
CA GLY A 324 -19.46 22.48 -23.41
C GLY A 324 -20.80 23.13 -23.64
#